data_87296f491377255d5a42812d3ca8f9f4
#
_entry.id   87296f491377255d5a42812d3ca8f9f4
#
_cell.length_a   1.000
_cell.length_b   1.000
_cell.length_c   1.000
_cell.angle_alpha   90.00
_cell.angle_beta   90.00
_cell.angle_gamma   90.00
#
_symmetry.space_group_name_H-M   'P 1'
#
loop_
_entity.id
_entity.type
_entity.pdbx_description
1 polymer ?
#
loop_
_entity_poly.entity_id
_entity_poly.type
_entity_poly.pdbx_seq_one_letter_code
_entity_poly.pdbx_strand_id
1 'polypeptide(L)'
;MATRTIKQTAVIKGATPADIYGTLMNSKRHGALSGQPAKIGTRVGGKWSVGHDLEGKHLKLTKDRRIVQTWRANGWPKGAYSKATFALSKAAGGTKIAFTQTGVPSEAYKEISTGWRSYYWAPLKKTFAKAR
;
A
#
# COMPACT_ATOMS: atom_id res chain seq x y z
N MET A 1 -5.23 20.77 -11.52
CA MET A 1 -6.07 19.87 -10.75
C MET A 1 -5.71 19.96 -9.27
N ALA A 2 -6.69 20.14 -8.40
CA ALA A 2 -6.44 20.16 -6.97
C ALA A 2 -6.14 18.75 -6.46
N THR A 3 -5.16 18.65 -5.58
CA THR A 3 -4.79 17.37 -4.97
C THR A 3 -4.77 17.49 -3.45
N ARG A 4 -4.82 16.33 -2.79
CA ARG A 4 -4.75 16.26 -1.32
C ARG A 4 -3.78 15.17 -0.92
N THR A 5 -3.33 15.23 0.33
CA THR A 5 -2.43 14.23 0.92
C THR A 5 -3.21 13.37 1.90
N ILE A 6 -3.05 12.05 1.77
CA ILE A 6 -3.57 11.07 2.73
C ILE A 6 -2.44 10.73 3.68
N LYS A 7 -2.72 10.79 5.00
CA LYS A 7 -1.80 10.33 6.04
C LYS A 7 -2.56 9.40 6.96
N GLN A 8 -2.05 8.20 7.12
CA GLN A 8 -2.67 7.21 8.00
C GLN A 8 -1.59 6.41 8.72
N THR A 9 -1.92 5.94 9.89
CA THR A 9 -1.03 5.08 10.67
C THR A 9 -1.81 3.83 11.06
N ALA A 10 -1.21 2.67 10.84
CA ALA A 10 -1.79 1.40 11.25
C ALA A 10 -0.76 0.60 12.03
N VAL A 11 -1.19 -0.05 13.10
CA VAL A 11 -0.34 -0.97 13.87
C VAL A 11 -0.88 -2.37 13.65
N ILE A 12 -0.02 -3.23 13.10
CA ILE A 12 -0.40 -4.60 12.76
C ILE A 12 0.21 -5.53 13.81
N LYS A 13 -0.62 -5.95 14.76
CA LYS A 13 -0.19 -6.87 15.81
C LYS A 13 0.14 -8.24 15.22
N GLY A 14 1.17 -8.88 15.75
CA GLY A 14 1.56 -10.23 15.31
C GLY A 14 2.43 -10.28 14.06
N ALA A 15 2.71 -9.14 13.43
CA ALA A 15 3.51 -9.07 12.22
C ALA A 15 4.83 -8.34 12.45
N THR A 16 5.90 -8.85 11.85
CA THR A 16 7.18 -8.14 11.81
C THR A 16 7.20 -7.21 10.60
N PRO A 17 8.11 -6.22 10.55
CA PRO A 17 8.27 -5.42 9.33
C PRO A 17 8.55 -6.29 8.09
N ALA A 18 9.30 -7.38 8.23
CA ALA A 18 9.56 -8.32 7.14
C ALA A 18 8.27 -8.98 6.67
N ASP A 19 7.36 -9.33 7.58
CA ASP A 19 6.06 -9.93 7.24
C ASP A 19 5.24 -8.97 6.39
N ILE A 20 5.18 -7.70 6.79
CA ILE A 20 4.40 -6.68 6.06
C ILE A 20 5.02 -6.41 4.69
N TYR A 21 6.34 -6.17 4.66
CA TYR A 21 7.06 -5.93 3.40
C TYR A 21 6.87 -7.11 2.45
N GLY A 22 7.06 -8.34 2.95
CA GLY A 22 6.90 -9.54 2.14
C GLY A 22 5.49 -9.73 1.59
N THR A 23 4.47 -9.35 2.38
CA THR A 23 3.09 -9.44 1.92
C THR A 23 2.82 -8.43 0.80
N LEU A 24 3.27 -7.19 0.98
CA LEU A 24 3.04 -6.14 -0.02
C LEU A 24 3.84 -6.37 -1.31
N MET A 25 5.01 -6.99 -1.21
CA MET A 25 5.91 -7.18 -2.36
C MET A 25 5.75 -8.53 -3.06
N ASN A 26 4.88 -9.39 -2.58
CA ASN A 26 4.62 -10.70 -3.18
C ASN A 26 3.28 -10.68 -3.89
N SER A 27 3.26 -10.98 -5.19
CA SER A 27 2.05 -10.91 -6.01
C SER A 27 0.90 -11.75 -5.45
N LYS A 28 1.18 -12.99 -5.09
CA LYS A 28 0.15 -13.90 -4.58
C LYS A 28 -0.42 -13.43 -3.24
N ARG A 29 0.48 -13.03 -2.33
CA ARG A 29 0.07 -12.58 -0.99
C ARG A 29 -0.66 -11.24 -1.04
N HIS A 30 -0.19 -10.31 -1.87
CA HIS A 30 -0.85 -9.02 -2.08
C HIS A 30 -2.25 -9.23 -2.68
N GLY A 31 -2.36 -10.12 -3.67
CA GLY A 31 -3.65 -10.44 -4.27
C GLY A 31 -4.63 -11.03 -3.26
N ALA A 32 -4.15 -11.95 -2.43
CA ALA A 32 -4.99 -12.55 -1.38
C ALA A 32 -5.44 -11.49 -0.36
N LEU A 33 -4.55 -10.56 -0.03
CA LEU A 33 -4.85 -9.48 0.91
C LEU A 33 -5.94 -8.56 0.38
N SER A 34 -5.78 -8.08 -0.85
CA SER A 34 -6.69 -7.09 -1.44
C SER A 34 -7.96 -7.69 -2.04
N GLY A 35 -7.98 -9.01 -2.25
CA GLY A 35 -9.10 -9.68 -2.90
C GLY A 35 -9.13 -9.50 -4.41
N GLN A 36 -8.05 -9.02 -5.01
CA GLN A 36 -7.92 -8.77 -6.44
C GLN A 36 -6.63 -9.39 -6.97
N PRO A 37 -6.59 -9.83 -8.23
CA PRO A 37 -5.34 -10.31 -8.82
C PRO A 37 -4.29 -9.20 -8.74
N ALA A 38 -3.09 -9.55 -8.30
CA ALA A 38 -2.01 -8.58 -8.19
C ALA A 38 -0.77 -9.07 -8.93
N LYS A 39 -0.07 -8.11 -9.54
CA LYS A 39 1.23 -8.34 -10.17
C LYS A 39 2.18 -7.30 -9.60
N ILE A 40 3.13 -7.73 -8.79
CA ILE A 40 4.02 -6.83 -8.07
C ILE A 40 5.46 -7.08 -8.51
N GLY A 41 6.04 -6.08 -9.15
CA GLY A 41 7.47 -6.12 -9.49
C GLY A 41 8.28 -6.04 -8.20
N THR A 42 9.49 -6.60 -8.21
CA THR A 42 10.31 -6.72 -6.99
C THR A 42 11.52 -5.80 -6.99
N ARG A 43 11.66 -4.94 -8.00
CA ARG A 43 12.82 -4.05 -8.14
C ARG A 43 12.37 -2.61 -8.32
N VAL A 44 13.27 -1.67 -8.01
CA VAL A 44 13.05 -0.26 -8.35
C VAL A 44 12.83 -0.14 -9.85
N GLY A 45 11.84 0.64 -10.26
CA GLY A 45 11.42 0.76 -11.65
C GLY A 45 10.45 -0.33 -12.09
N GLY A 46 10.28 -1.38 -11.28
CA GLY A 46 9.34 -2.46 -11.59
C GLY A 46 7.90 -1.99 -11.49
N LYS A 47 7.07 -2.49 -12.39
CA LYS A 47 5.64 -2.14 -12.41
C LYS A 47 4.87 -2.97 -11.40
N TRP A 48 3.78 -2.40 -10.89
CA TRP A 48 2.84 -3.14 -10.07
C TRP A 48 1.41 -2.83 -10.53
N SER A 49 0.52 -3.78 -10.35
CA SER A 49 -0.90 -3.57 -10.62
C SER A 49 -1.74 -4.43 -9.68
N VAL A 50 -2.94 -3.95 -9.37
CA VAL A 50 -3.92 -4.67 -8.55
C VAL A 50 -5.25 -4.60 -9.28
N GLY A 51 -5.79 -5.75 -9.67
CA GLY A 51 -6.98 -5.82 -10.50
C GLY A 51 -6.72 -5.12 -11.83
N HIS A 52 -7.75 -4.47 -12.35
CA HIS A 52 -7.63 -3.67 -13.56
C HIS A 52 -7.66 -2.17 -13.24
N ASP A 53 -7.76 -1.82 -11.97
CA ASP A 53 -8.07 -0.45 -11.53
C ASP A 53 -6.87 0.31 -11.00
N LEU A 54 -5.88 -0.38 -10.44
CA LEU A 54 -4.75 0.26 -9.76
C LEU A 54 -3.44 -0.12 -10.42
N GLU A 55 -2.55 0.85 -10.58
CA GLU A 55 -1.24 0.60 -11.18
C GLU A 55 -0.21 1.66 -10.80
N GLY A 56 1.04 1.31 -11.00
CA GLY A 56 2.15 2.21 -10.80
C GLY A 56 3.49 1.50 -10.96
N LYS A 57 4.54 2.11 -10.43
CA LYS A 57 5.85 1.50 -10.40
C LYS A 57 6.59 1.89 -9.13
N HIS A 58 7.54 1.06 -8.74
CA HIS A 58 8.34 1.31 -7.54
C HIS A 58 9.40 2.37 -7.80
N LEU A 59 9.43 3.39 -6.96
CA LEU A 59 10.43 4.46 -7.03
C LEU A 59 11.61 4.19 -6.09
N LYS A 60 11.33 3.62 -4.93
CA LYS A 60 12.36 3.30 -3.94
C LYS A 60 11.91 2.11 -3.11
N LEU A 61 12.82 1.19 -2.85
CA LEU A 61 12.58 0.02 -2.03
C LEU A 61 13.72 -0.13 -1.04
N THR A 62 13.38 -0.13 0.25
CA THR A 62 14.33 -0.44 1.31
C THR A 62 13.77 -1.65 2.04
N LYS A 63 14.44 -2.78 1.88
CA LYS A 63 13.95 -4.07 2.38
C LYS A 63 13.48 -3.99 3.83
N ASP A 64 12.24 -4.44 4.06
CA ASP A 64 11.60 -4.51 5.37
C ASP A 64 11.39 -3.16 6.06
N ARG A 65 11.63 -2.04 5.34
CA ARG A 65 11.51 -0.71 5.92
C ARG A 65 10.66 0.26 5.15
N ARG A 66 10.76 0.28 3.82
CA ARG A 66 10.09 1.33 3.04
C ARG A 66 9.77 0.89 1.62
N ILE A 67 8.56 1.25 1.18
CA ILE A 67 8.14 1.11 -0.22
C ILE A 67 7.65 2.48 -0.65
N VAL A 68 8.23 3.03 -1.73
CA VAL A 68 7.76 4.28 -2.35
C VAL A 68 7.38 3.95 -3.77
N GLN A 69 6.18 4.29 -4.17
CA GLN A 69 5.69 3.94 -5.50
C GLN A 69 4.79 5.02 -6.07
N THR A 70 4.74 5.11 -7.40
CA THR A 70 3.70 5.88 -8.05
C THR A 70 2.42 5.05 -7.97
N TRP A 71 1.28 5.73 -7.94
CA TRP A 71 0.00 5.07 -7.73
C TRP A 71 -1.10 5.85 -8.44
N ARG A 72 -1.91 5.15 -9.21
CA ARG A 72 -3.08 5.76 -9.80
C ARG A 72 -4.23 4.76 -9.85
N ALA A 73 -5.45 5.30 -9.85
CA ALA A 73 -6.65 4.49 -10.00
C ALA A 73 -7.28 4.75 -11.35
N ASN A 74 -8.08 3.80 -11.79
CA ASN A 74 -8.83 3.91 -13.02
C ASN A 74 -9.75 5.15 -12.95
N GLY A 75 -9.86 5.86 -14.06
CA GLY A 75 -10.68 7.06 -14.12
C GLY A 75 -9.92 8.35 -13.82
N TRP A 76 -8.68 8.25 -13.36
CA TRP A 76 -7.86 9.46 -13.16
C TRP A 76 -7.40 10.00 -14.53
N PRO A 77 -7.17 11.31 -14.65
CA PRO A 77 -6.65 11.88 -15.89
C PRO A 77 -5.39 11.16 -16.35
N LYS A 78 -5.23 11.03 -17.65
CA LYS A 78 -4.07 10.37 -18.24
C LYS A 78 -2.78 11.02 -17.72
N GLY A 79 -1.84 10.19 -17.25
CA GLY A 79 -0.56 10.67 -16.72
C GLY A 79 -0.62 11.20 -15.30
N ALA A 80 -1.79 11.21 -14.66
CA ALA A 80 -1.92 11.64 -13.27
C ALA A 80 -1.54 10.50 -12.33
N TYR A 81 -0.50 10.71 -11.54
CA TYR A 81 -0.03 9.74 -10.54
C TYR A 81 0.13 10.41 -9.19
N SER A 82 -0.23 9.69 -8.15
CA SER A 82 0.12 10.06 -6.78
C SER A 82 1.42 9.34 -6.41
N LYS A 83 1.95 9.67 -5.24
CA LYS A 83 3.12 8.98 -4.68
C LYS A 83 2.72 8.39 -3.33
N ALA A 84 2.78 7.07 -3.22
CA ALA A 84 2.42 6.36 -2.00
C ALA A 84 3.69 5.86 -1.32
N THR A 85 3.81 6.13 -0.01
CA THR A 85 4.95 5.72 0.80
C THR A 85 4.47 4.89 1.98
N PHE A 86 5.02 3.69 2.11
CA PHE A 86 4.79 2.81 3.26
C PHE A 86 6.09 2.79 4.06
N ALA A 87 6.09 3.39 5.25
CA ALA A 87 7.25 3.35 6.13
C ALA A 87 6.96 2.39 7.29
N LEU A 88 7.77 1.36 7.40
CA LEU A 88 7.58 0.26 8.36
C LEU A 88 8.56 0.38 9.51
N SER A 89 8.07 0.23 10.73
CA SER A 89 8.92 0.21 11.91
C SER A 89 8.33 -0.71 12.96
N LYS A 90 9.18 -1.17 13.88
CA LYS A 90 8.72 -2.02 14.97
C LYS A 90 7.81 -1.23 15.91
N ALA A 91 6.78 -1.91 16.41
CA ALA A 91 5.90 -1.36 17.44
C ALA A 91 5.68 -2.44 18.49
N ALA A 92 5.17 -2.08 19.66
CA ALA A 92 4.90 -3.04 20.71
C ALA A 92 3.98 -4.15 20.20
N GLY A 93 4.48 -5.38 20.14
CA GLY A 93 3.72 -6.54 19.69
C GLY A 93 3.48 -6.62 18.19
N GLY A 94 4.12 -5.77 17.37
CA GLY A 94 3.85 -5.82 15.94
C GLY A 94 4.65 -4.80 15.13
N THR A 95 4.02 -4.31 14.07
CA THR A 95 4.63 -3.36 13.14
C THR A 95 3.74 -2.14 12.95
N LYS A 96 4.35 -0.97 12.97
CA LYS A 96 3.70 0.29 12.65
C LYS A 96 3.91 0.58 11.16
N ILE A 97 2.83 0.88 10.47
CA ILE A 97 2.87 1.36 9.09
C ILE A 97 2.54 2.85 9.14
N ALA A 98 3.50 3.70 8.81
CA ALA A 98 3.25 5.12 8.61
C ALA A 98 3.07 5.33 7.12
N PHE A 99 1.85 5.60 6.70
CA PHE A 99 1.48 5.68 5.30
C PHE A 99 1.20 7.13 4.89
N THR A 100 1.76 7.54 3.75
CA THR A 100 1.53 8.86 3.18
C THR A 100 1.32 8.71 1.68
N GLN A 101 0.29 9.37 1.16
CA GLN A 101 0.04 9.39 -0.28
C GLN A 101 -0.20 10.84 -0.70
N THR A 102 0.74 11.39 -1.48
CA THR A 102 0.68 12.77 -1.96
C THR A 102 0.19 12.81 -3.40
N GLY A 103 -0.47 13.90 -3.78
CA GLY A 103 -0.93 14.08 -5.16
C GLY A 103 -2.21 13.31 -5.50
N VAL A 104 -3.04 13.01 -4.52
CA VAL A 104 -4.33 12.34 -4.75
C VAL A 104 -5.34 13.37 -5.26
N PRO A 105 -6.01 13.13 -6.40
CA PRO A 105 -7.05 14.05 -6.86
C PRO A 105 -8.08 14.30 -5.75
N SER A 106 -8.43 15.57 -5.54
CA SER A 106 -9.30 15.95 -4.43
C SER A 106 -10.64 15.22 -4.44
N GLU A 107 -11.22 15.02 -5.62
CA GLU A 107 -12.50 14.32 -5.73
C GLU A 107 -12.40 12.82 -5.42
N ALA A 108 -11.20 12.26 -5.45
CA ALA A 108 -10.97 10.84 -5.13
C ALA A 108 -10.51 10.63 -3.69
N TYR A 109 -10.18 11.70 -2.96
CA TYR A 109 -9.55 11.61 -1.64
C TYR A 109 -10.32 10.72 -0.66
N LYS A 110 -11.61 10.96 -0.52
CA LYS A 110 -12.42 10.24 0.47
C LYS A 110 -12.49 8.74 0.16
N GLU A 111 -12.71 8.40 -1.10
CA GLU A 111 -12.81 7.01 -1.54
C GLU A 111 -11.49 6.28 -1.36
N ILE A 112 -10.38 6.89 -1.77
CA ILE A 112 -9.05 6.28 -1.67
C ILE A 112 -8.65 6.14 -0.19
N SER A 113 -8.88 7.17 0.61
CA SER A 113 -8.58 7.16 2.04
C SER A 113 -9.32 6.03 2.76
N THR A 114 -10.61 5.88 2.47
CA THR A 114 -11.41 4.79 3.03
C THR A 114 -10.94 3.42 2.53
N GLY A 115 -10.58 3.35 1.24
CA GLY A 115 -10.12 2.11 0.64
C GLY A 115 -8.86 1.54 1.29
N TRP A 116 -7.93 2.39 1.71
CA TRP A 116 -6.74 1.92 2.42
C TRP A 116 -7.09 1.18 3.70
N ARG A 117 -8.07 1.70 4.45
CA ARG A 117 -8.52 1.05 5.69
C ARG A 117 -9.21 -0.28 5.40
N SER A 118 -10.11 -0.29 4.43
CA SER A 118 -10.95 -1.46 4.12
C SER A 118 -10.20 -2.59 3.42
N TYR A 119 -9.30 -2.24 2.49
CA TYR A 119 -8.65 -3.24 1.64
C TYR A 119 -7.21 -3.56 2.03
N TYR A 120 -6.61 -2.78 2.93
CA TYR A 120 -5.22 -2.99 3.36
C TYR A 120 -5.07 -3.13 4.86
N TRP A 121 -5.41 -2.07 5.64
CA TRP A 121 -5.12 -2.13 7.08
C TRP A 121 -5.99 -3.17 7.79
N ALA A 122 -7.28 -3.22 7.50
CA ALA A 122 -8.16 -4.21 8.13
C ALA A 122 -7.80 -5.64 7.77
N PRO A 123 -7.58 -5.99 6.47
CA PRO A 123 -7.13 -7.33 6.11
C PRO A 123 -5.78 -7.70 6.69
N LEU A 124 -4.82 -6.76 6.76
CA LEU A 124 -3.52 -7.03 7.38
C LEU A 124 -3.68 -7.38 8.86
N LYS A 125 -4.47 -6.60 9.58
CA LYS A 125 -4.72 -6.88 11.00
C LYS A 125 -5.34 -8.26 11.19
N LYS A 126 -6.31 -8.60 10.37
CA LYS A 126 -6.98 -9.89 10.43
C LYS A 126 -6.02 -11.05 10.13
N THR A 127 -5.20 -10.88 9.08
CA THR A 127 -4.26 -11.91 8.64
C THR A 127 -3.26 -12.25 9.75
N PHE A 128 -2.67 -11.25 10.37
CA PHE A 128 -1.60 -11.47 11.34
C PHE A 128 -2.09 -11.64 12.78
N ALA A 129 -3.33 -11.31 13.07
CA ALA A 129 -3.91 -11.58 14.39
C ALA A 129 -3.91 -13.08 14.71
N LYS A 130 -4.00 -13.91 13.68
CA LYS A 130 -4.02 -15.36 13.82
C LYS A 130 -2.64 -15.97 14.06
N ALA A 131 -1.59 -15.19 13.88
CA ALA A 131 -0.21 -15.67 14.00
C ALA A 131 0.28 -15.70 15.46
N ARG A 132 -0.56 -15.27 16.37
CA ARG A 132 -0.21 -15.26 17.80
C ARG A 132 -0.60 -16.53 18.50
#